data_7b2583803a70326d926d66c16e117d33
#
_entry.id   7b2583803a70326d926d66c16e117d33
#
_cell.length_a   1.000
_cell.length_b   1.000
_cell.length_c   1.000
_cell.angle_alpha   90.00
_cell.angle_beta   90.00
_cell.angle_gamma   90.00
#
_symmetry.space_group_name_H-M   'P 1'
#
loop_
_entity.id
_entity.type
_entity.pdbx_description
1 polymer ?
#
loop_
_entity_poly.entity_id
_entity_poly.type
_entity_poly.pdbx_seq_one_letter_code
_entity_poly.pdbx_strand_id
1 'polypeptide(L)'
;MRRTTLILAVTLGASCATPALAAFTVCNQTSLPTRAAIGRFDGTSWTSEGWWTIKPKSCAAILTGPLQGRYYYLYATDGGAGTWEGKTFFCVAPDSRFKSAGRGNCAKRGFDRRGFFEVDTGKKADWTQNLSN
;
A
#
# COMPACT_ATOMS: atom_id res chain seq x y z
N MET A 1 -8.03 44.54 -55.69
CA MET A 1 -7.40 44.27 -54.38
C MET A 1 -8.12 43.10 -53.73
N ARG A 2 -7.53 41.93 -53.71
CA ARG A 2 -8.09 40.77 -52.99
C ARG A 2 -7.54 40.77 -51.55
N ARG A 3 -8.44 40.91 -50.58
CA ARG A 3 -8.06 40.75 -49.14
C ARG A 3 -8.06 39.27 -48.81
N THR A 4 -6.88 38.72 -48.58
CA THR A 4 -6.76 37.36 -48.08
C THR A 4 -6.94 37.37 -46.56
N THR A 5 -8.04 36.82 -46.07
CA THR A 5 -8.29 36.65 -44.65
C THR A 5 -7.57 35.40 -44.17
N LEU A 6 -6.52 35.59 -43.41
CA LEU A 6 -5.82 34.46 -42.76
C LEU A 6 -6.66 33.98 -41.55
N ILE A 7 -7.26 32.80 -41.66
CA ILE A 7 -7.94 32.15 -40.52
C ILE A 7 -6.87 31.40 -39.74
N LEU A 8 -6.59 31.93 -38.54
CA LEU A 8 -5.70 31.25 -37.58
C LEU A 8 -6.55 30.16 -36.91
N ALA A 9 -6.29 28.90 -37.26
CA ALA A 9 -6.90 27.77 -36.56
C ALA A 9 -6.15 27.57 -35.24
N VAL A 10 -6.77 27.96 -34.13
CA VAL A 10 -6.26 27.63 -32.77
C VAL A 10 -6.66 26.22 -32.46
N THR A 11 -5.73 25.28 -32.58
CA THR A 11 -5.92 23.92 -32.08
C THR A 11 -5.79 23.91 -30.57
N LEU A 12 -6.91 23.87 -29.84
CA LEU A 12 -6.89 23.57 -28.41
C LEU A 12 -6.45 22.11 -28.25
N GLY A 13 -5.20 21.91 -27.87
CA GLY A 13 -4.71 20.62 -27.44
C GLY A 13 -5.38 20.25 -26.13
N ALA A 14 -6.30 19.28 -26.13
CA ALA A 14 -6.83 18.69 -24.90
C ALA A 14 -5.72 17.87 -24.26
N SER A 15 -5.13 18.36 -23.15
CA SER A 15 -4.23 17.57 -22.31
C SER A 15 -5.11 16.58 -21.52
N CYS A 16 -5.11 15.29 -21.92
CA CYS A 16 -5.70 14.22 -21.13
C CYS A 16 -4.81 13.97 -19.93
N ALA A 17 -5.18 14.50 -18.75
CA ALA A 17 -4.59 14.07 -17.50
C ALA A 17 -5.06 12.65 -17.23
N THR A 18 -4.15 11.66 -17.20
CA THR A 18 -4.44 10.30 -16.73
C THR A 18 -4.67 10.37 -15.22
N PRO A 19 -5.84 9.96 -14.69
CA PRO A 19 -6.04 9.89 -13.26
C PRO A 19 -5.05 8.88 -12.67
N ALA A 20 -4.47 9.21 -11.51
CA ALA A 20 -3.65 8.28 -10.76
C ALA A 20 -4.49 7.05 -10.40
N LEU A 21 -3.95 5.84 -10.58
CA LEU A 21 -4.61 4.59 -10.21
C LEU A 21 -4.74 4.54 -8.68
N ALA A 22 -5.93 4.19 -8.20
CA ALA A 22 -6.16 3.98 -6.79
C ALA A 22 -5.35 2.79 -6.27
N ALA A 23 -4.81 2.92 -5.06
CA ALA A 23 -3.98 1.90 -4.44
C ALA A 23 -3.84 2.15 -2.93
N PHE A 24 -3.40 1.13 -2.19
CA PHE A 24 -2.77 1.31 -0.89
C PHE A 24 -1.26 1.30 -1.10
N THR A 25 -0.64 2.44 -0.92
CA THR A 25 0.78 2.66 -1.16
C THR A 25 1.52 2.84 0.17
N VAL A 26 2.66 2.18 0.31
CA VAL A 26 3.55 2.37 1.46
C VAL A 26 4.84 3.01 0.97
N CYS A 27 5.21 4.12 1.60
CA CYS A 27 6.42 4.86 1.30
C CYS A 27 7.43 4.70 2.43
N ASN A 28 8.61 4.20 2.11
CA ASN A 28 9.73 4.11 3.04
C ASN A 28 10.52 5.41 3.02
N GLN A 29 10.35 6.25 4.03
CA GLN A 29 11.06 7.53 4.17
C GLN A 29 12.40 7.40 4.92
N THR A 30 12.77 6.18 5.28
CA THR A 30 14.01 5.90 6.00
C THR A 30 15.19 5.68 5.05
N SER A 31 16.39 5.55 5.62
CA SER A 31 17.62 5.26 4.88
C SER A 31 17.93 3.77 4.74
N LEU A 32 17.09 2.88 5.30
CA LEU A 32 17.28 1.43 5.25
C LEU A 32 16.17 0.75 4.44
N PRO A 33 16.48 -0.33 3.72
CA PRO A 33 15.43 -1.15 3.10
C PRO A 33 14.45 -1.64 4.17
N THR A 34 13.18 -1.61 3.87
CA THR A 34 12.10 -1.99 4.79
C THR A 34 11.20 -3.01 4.13
N ARG A 35 10.80 -4.03 4.85
CA ARG A 35 9.79 -4.96 4.37
C ARG A 35 8.48 -4.75 5.11
N ALA A 36 7.37 -4.83 4.39
CA ALA A 36 6.05 -4.56 4.91
C ALA A 36 5.07 -5.70 4.62
N ALA A 37 4.16 -5.91 5.54
CA ALA A 37 3.03 -6.82 5.41
C ALA A 37 1.74 -6.07 5.72
N ILE A 38 0.65 -6.48 5.06
CA ILE A 38 -0.66 -5.87 5.24
C ILE A 38 -1.67 -6.89 5.75
N GLY A 39 -2.54 -6.43 6.64
CA GLY A 39 -3.71 -7.17 7.10
C GLY A 39 -4.97 -6.43 6.70
N ARG A 40 -5.99 -7.16 6.24
CA ARG A 40 -7.26 -6.59 5.81
C ARG A 40 -8.37 -7.62 5.82
N PHE A 41 -9.60 -7.12 5.87
CA PHE A 41 -10.77 -7.93 5.56
C PHE A 41 -10.99 -7.90 4.04
N ASP A 42 -10.96 -9.05 3.39
CA ASP A 42 -11.03 -9.16 1.93
C ASP A 42 -12.46 -9.31 1.38
N GLY A 43 -13.46 -9.14 2.25
CA GLY A 43 -14.87 -9.36 1.95
C GLY A 43 -15.39 -10.73 2.45
N THR A 44 -14.49 -11.65 2.76
CA THR A 44 -14.81 -13.00 3.24
C THR A 44 -14.14 -13.30 4.58
N SER A 45 -12.84 -12.99 4.68
CA SER A 45 -12.05 -13.29 5.88
C SER A 45 -11.01 -12.19 6.14
N TRP A 46 -10.52 -12.15 7.36
CA TRP A 46 -9.33 -11.39 7.70
C TRP A 46 -8.12 -12.11 7.12
N THR A 47 -7.34 -11.38 6.34
CA THR A 47 -6.22 -11.91 5.57
C THR A 47 -4.99 -11.08 5.82
N SER A 48 -3.84 -11.72 5.93
CA SER A 48 -2.54 -11.03 5.93
C SER A 48 -1.70 -11.49 4.75
N GLU A 49 -0.89 -10.58 4.24
CA GLU A 49 -0.11 -10.79 3.02
C GLU A 49 1.20 -10.00 3.10
N GLY A 50 2.27 -10.54 2.60
CA GLY A 50 3.60 -9.94 2.55
C GLY A 50 4.58 -10.86 1.85
N TRP A 51 5.81 -10.53 1.76
CA TRP A 51 6.44 -9.28 2.15
C TRP A 51 6.69 -8.43 0.92
N TRP A 52 6.54 -7.12 1.04
CA TRP A 52 7.01 -6.16 0.05
C TRP A 52 8.29 -5.53 0.58
N THR A 53 9.38 -5.68 -0.15
CA THR A 53 10.63 -4.98 0.16
C THR A 53 10.59 -3.61 -0.50
N ILE A 54 10.72 -2.56 0.29
CA ILE A 54 10.63 -1.18 -0.15
C ILE A 54 11.99 -0.53 0.05
N LYS A 55 12.63 -0.13 -1.03
CA LYS A 55 13.93 0.54 -1.01
C LYS A 55 13.87 1.85 -0.23
N PRO A 56 15.01 2.33 0.32
CA PRO A 56 15.06 3.64 0.97
C PRO A 56 14.53 4.74 0.05
N LYS A 57 13.75 5.66 0.62
CA LYS A 57 13.19 6.82 -0.09
C LYS A 57 12.31 6.46 -1.30
N SER A 58 11.72 5.28 -1.29
CA SER A 58 10.86 4.75 -2.36
C SER A 58 9.50 4.32 -1.82
N CYS A 59 8.56 4.12 -2.73
CA CYS A 59 7.20 3.69 -2.42
C CYS A 59 6.86 2.40 -3.17
N ALA A 60 5.93 1.64 -2.61
CA ALA A 60 5.36 0.46 -3.26
C ALA A 60 3.84 0.45 -3.13
N ALA A 61 3.14 0.23 -4.23
CA ALA A 61 1.70 -0.01 -4.23
C ALA A 61 1.46 -1.47 -3.81
N ILE A 62 1.03 -1.70 -2.57
CA ILE A 62 0.89 -3.05 -2.02
C ILE A 62 -0.50 -3.64 -2.24
N LEU A 63 -1.52 -2.81 -2.39
CA LEU A 63 -2.82 -3.20 -2.90
C LEU A 63 -3.14 -2.30 -4.09
N THR A 64 -3.49 -2.91 -5.21
CA THR A 64 -3.87 -2.18 -6.42
C THR A 64 -5.37 -2.14 -6.57
N GLY A 65 -5.88 -1.05 -7.13
CA GLY A 65 -7.30 -0.80 -7.30
C GLY A 65 -7.93 -0.03 -6.13
N PRO A 66 -9.19 0.38 -6.29
CA PRO A 66 -9.90 1.15 -5.27
C PRO A 66 -10.04 0.36 -3.96
N LEU A 67 -9.76 1.02 -2.84
CA LEU A 67 -9.91 0.43 -1.52
C LEU A 67 -11.38 0.22 -1.19
N GLN A 68 -11.74 -0.99 -0.75
CA GLN A 68 -13.11 -1.37 -0.43
C GLN A 68 -13.42 -1.22 1.06
N GLY A 69 -12.41 -1.36 1.91
CA GLY A 69 -12.54 -1.26 3.35
C GLY A 69 -12.10 0.11 3.87
N ARG A 70 -12.45 0.38 5.11
CA ARG A 70 -12.00 1.56 5.85
C ARG A 70 -10.72 1.30 6.63
N TYR A 71 -10.63 0.14 7.30
CA TYR A 71 -9.52 -0.20 8.18
C TYR A 71 -8.59 -1.19 7.52
N TYR A 72 -7.30 -0.82 7.54
CA TYR A 72 -6.19 -1.66 7.10
C TYR A 72 -5.18 -1.74 8.23
N TYR A 73 -4.34 -2.76 8.20
CA TYR A 73 -3.35 -3.00 9.24
C TYR A 73 -2.00 -3.23 8.59
N LEU A 74 -0.96 -2.62 9.15
CA LEU A 74 0.39 -2.73 8.64
C LEU A 74 1.36 -3.18 9.72
N TYR A 75 2.31 -3.99 9.29
CA TYR A 75 3.52 -4.32 10.01
C TYR A 75 4.70 -4.10 9.09
N ALA A 76 5.75 -3.45 9.57
CA ALA A 76 6.95 -3.25 8.78
C ALA A 76 8.19 -3.33 9.68
N THR A 77 9.31 -3.75 9.11
CA THR A 77 10.58 -3.84 9.80
C THR A 77 11.73 -3.60 8.85
N ASP A 78 12.79 -2.97 9.33
CA ASP A 78 14.04 -2.82 8.59
C ASP A 78 15.04 -3.97 8.87
N GLY A 79 14.62 -4.98 9.62
CA GLY A 79 15.46 -6.11 10.00
C GLY A 79 16.39 -5.84 11.18
N GLY A 80 16.38 -4.63 11.71
CA GLY A 80 17.15 -4.19 12.88
C GLY A 80 16.26 -3.61 13.97
N ALA A 81 16.62 -2.42 14.46
CA ALA A 81 15.89 -1.75 15.53
C ALA A 81 14.59 -1.08 15.08
N GLY A 82 14.44 -0.80 13.78
CA GLY A 82 13.25 -0.15 13.21
C GLY A 82 12.12 -1.15 12.99
N THR A 83 11.01 -0.95 13.70
CA THR A 83 9.80 -1.76 13.56
C THR A 83 8.59 -0.83 13.67
N TRP A 84 7.65 -1.00 12.77
CA TRP A 84 6.35 -0.34 12.80
C TRP A 84 5.31 -1.41 13.11
N GLU A 85 4.74 -1.36 14.29
CA GLU A 85 3.87 -2.39 14.83
C GLU A 85 2.74 -1.80 15.66
N GLY A 86 1.79 -2.64 16.06
CA GLY A 86 0.64 -2.26 16.84
C GLY A 86 0.03 -3.42 17.60
N LYS A 87 -1.26 -3.33 17.86
CA LYS A 87 -1.98 -4.22 18.80
C LYS A 87 -2.95 -5.18 18.13
N THR A 88 -3.04 -5.16 16.81
CA THR A 88 -3.92 -6.06 16.06
C THR A 88 -3.09 -7.17 15.44
N PHE A 89 -3.33 -8.40 15.85
CA PHE A 89 -2.46 -9.51 15.50
C PHE A 89 -2.88 -10.22 14.22
N PHE A 90 -1.90 -10.51 13.39
CA PHE A 90 -2.01 -11.31 12.17
C PHE A 90 -0.85 -12.31 12.08
N CYS A 91 -1.01 -13.29 11.21
CA CYS A 91 0.02 -14.27 10.91
C CYS A 91 0.93 -13.77 9.78
N VAL A 92 2.23 -13.99 9.92
CA VAL A 92 3.23 -13.68 8.90
C VAL A 92 4.18 -14.85 8.72
N ALA A 93 4.70 -15.04 7.51
CA ALA A 93 5.83 -15.94 7.31
C ALA A 93 7.12 -15.24 7.74
N PRO A 94 8.07 -15.94 8.38
CA PRO A 94 9.31 -15.30 8.84
C PRO A 94 10.17 -14.75 7.69
N ASP A 95 10.37 -15.51 6.61
CA ASP A 95 11.37 -15.18 5.60
C ASP A 95 10.89 -15.31 4.15
N SER A 96 9.65 -15.67 3.92
CA SER A 96 9.13 -15.89 2.57
C SER A 96 7.88 -15.10 2.29
N ARG A 97 7.59 -14.89 1.02
CA ARG A 97 6.31 -14.32 0.59
C ARG A 97 5.17 -15.22 1.07
N PHE A 98 4.07 -14.61 1.53
CA PHE A 98 2.97 -15.36 2.12
C PHE A 98 1.62 -14.69 1.89
N LYS A 99 0.59 -15.50 2.01
CA LYS A 99 -0.79 -15.06 2.16
C LYS A 99 -1.46 -15.97 3.15
N SER A 100 -2.01 -15.41 4.23
CA SER A 100 -2.68 -16.16 5.29
C SER A 100 -4.13 -15.72 5.39
N ALA A 101 -5.05 -16.63 5.14
CA ALA A 101 -6.46 -16.44 5.45
C ALA A 101 -6.69 -16.78 6.94
N GLY A 102 -7.32 -15.85 7.66
CA GLY A 102 -7.52 -15.97 9.10
C GLY A 102 -6.36 -15.40 9.92
N ARG A 103 -6.67 -15.08 11.17
CA ARG A 103 -5.74 -14.43 12.12
C ARG A 103 -5.32 -15.36 13.25
N GLY A 104 -5.93 -16.51 13.37
CA GLY A 104 -5.69 -17.43 14.46
C GLY A 104 -4.75 -18.57 14.14
N ASN A 105 -4.27 -19.23 15.21
CA ASN A 105 -3.44 -20.44 15.11
C ASN A 105 -2.18 -20.27 14.24
N CYS A 106 -1.55 -19.12 14.29
CA CYS A 106 -0.39 -18.82 13.45
C CYS A 106 0.71 -19.89 13.57
N ALA A 107 1.14 -20.20 14.79
CA ALA A 107 2.19 -21.19 15.03
C ALA A 107 1.83 -22.59 14.50
N LYS A 108 0.59 -23.03 14.71
CA LYS A 108 0.11 -24.34 14.22
C LYS A 108 0.09 -24.42 12.69
N ARG A 109 -0.05 -23.28 12.02
CA ARG A 109 -0.07 -23.21 10.56
C ARG A 109 1.31 -22.86 9.96
N GLY A 110 2.36 -22.82 10.78
CA GLY A 110 3.73 -22.52 10.33
C GLY A 110 4.03 -21.04 10.16
N PHE A 111 3.24 -20.18 10.80
CA PHE A 111 3.44 -18.73 10.76
C PHE A 111 3.87 -18.17 12.11
N ASP A 112 4.46 -17.00 12.09
CA ASP A 112 4.66 -16.17 13.28
C ASP A 112 3.47 -15.24 13.50
N ARG A 113 3.25 -14.85 14.74
CA ARG A 113 2.24 -13.87 15.12
C ARG A 113 2.90 -12.52 15.31
N ARG A 114 2.40 -11.48 14.64
CA ARG A 114 2.89 -10.11 14.77
C ARG A 114 1.77 -9.13 15.01
N GLY A 115 2.06 -8.07 15.78
CA GLY A 115 1.14 -6.97 16.02
C GLY A 115 1.23 -5.92 14.92
N PHE A 116 0.13 -5.71 14.22
CA PHE A 116 0.02 -4.71 13.16
C PHE A 116 -0.62 -3.43 13.72
N PHE A 117 -0.23 -2.28 13.21
CA PHE A 117 -0.89 -1.03 13.55
C PHE A 117 -2.05 -0.74 12.60
N GLU A 118 -3.10 -0.10 13.14
CA GLU A 118 -4.30 0.22 12.39
C GLU A 118 -4.10 1.47 11.53
N VAL A 119 -4.60 1.42 10.32
CA VAL A 119 -4.69 2.53 9.39
C VAL A 119 -6.16 2.76 9.05
N ASP A 120 -6.70 3.91 9.47
CA ASP A 120 -8.05 4.32 9.14
C ASP A 120 -8.03 5.16 7.86
N THR A 121 -8.46 4.57 6.76
CA THR A 121 -8.51 5.25 5.47
C THR A 121 -9.78 6.08 5.28
N GLY A 122 -10.71 6.04 6.22
CA GLY A 122 -12.02 6.66 6.10
C GLY A 122 -12.80 6.06 4.92
N LYS A 123 -13.31 6.91 4.05
CA LYS A 123 -14.00 6.49 2.82
C LYS A 123 -13.15 6.68 1.57
N LYS A 124 -11.85 6.83 1.72
CA LYS A 124 -10.93 7.07 0.60
C LYS A 124 -10.71 5.78 -0.18
N ALA A 125 -10.72 5.91 -1.50
CA ALA A 125 -10.41 4.79 -2.40
C ALA A 125 -8.90 4.63 -2.62
N ASP A 126 -8.10 5.61 -2.21
CA ASP A 126 -6.65 5.68 -2.37
C ASP A 126 -6.00 6.13 -1.06
N TRP A 127 -4.89 5.51 -0.69
CA TRP A 127 -4.18 5.84 0.55
C TRP A 127 -2.69 5.67 0.40
N THR A 128 -1.94 6.59 0.96
CA THR A 128 -0.49 6.48 1.09
C THR A 128 -0.10 6.50 2.56
N GLN A 129 0.58 5.46 3.00
CA GLN A 129 1.10 5.35 4.35
C GLN A 129 2.61 5.53 4.34
N ASN A 130 3.11 6.51 5.07
CA ASN A 130 4.53 6.76 5.22
C ASN A 130 5.09 5.98 6.41
N LEU A 131 6.28 5.43 6.22
CA LEU A 131 7.10 4.85 7.29
C LEU A 131 8.30 5.76 7.51
N SER A 132 8.39 6.33 8.70
CA SER A 132 9.48 7.23 9.08
C SER A 132 10.01 6.88 10.47
N ASN A 133 11.23 7.30 10.74
CA ASN A 133 11.87 7.13 12.06
C ASN A 133 11.32 8.14 13.07
#